data_93d20de783a1f09266c9c847a57dd4f3
#
_entry.id   93d20de783a1f09266c9c847a57dd4f3
#
_cell.length_a   1.000
_cell.length_b   1.000
_cell.length_c   1.000
_cell.angle_alpha   90.00
_cell.angle_beta   90.00
_cell.angle_gamma   90.00
#
_symmetry.space_group_name_H-M   'P 1'
#
loop_
_entity.id
_entity.type
_entity.pdbx_description
1 polymer ?
#
loop_
_entity_poly.entity_id
_entity_poly.type
_entity_poly.pdbx_seq_one_letter_code
_entity_poly.pdbx_strand_id
1 'polypeptide(L)'
;MGMSPALPRTSFNSSSLVRTLSGRATTDVADAGAAKLTLAERLSPWLAWTDAIAVAAVLEDGSALMPSNTEPRRPAPAKVAIEEVARVRAELARAIAADPVFAAEQAGSTASFAPYRHQYVTHQRAMEARIGLLRAKVRAVLSGHSQKLRRLAALDAVLEQALSARERQLLSTVPQRLEKHFESSRNAQQELDGRDMQCVLLAELETRLQPVEGMIDALGNEAKP
;
A
#
# COMPACT_ATOMS: atom_id res chain seq x y z
N MET A 1 20.40 33.42 -0.54
CA MET A 1 20.81 32.02 -0.38
C MET A 1 19.71 31.29 0.36
N GLY A 2 18.77 30.67 -0.39
CA GLY A 2 17.63 29.96 0.17
C GLY A 2 17.90 28.47 0.08
N MET A 3 18.11 27.83 1.22
CA MET A 3 18.17 26.36 1.31
C MET A 3 16.75 25.80 1.14
N SER A 4 16.48 25.16 0.00
CA SER A 4 15.31 24.30 -0.16
C SER A 4 15.36 23.13 0.83
N PRO A 5 14.30 22.86 1.59
CA PRO A 5 14.25 21.66 2.41
C PRO A 5 14.17 20.42 1.51
N ALA A 6 15.17 19.57 1.60
CA ALA A 6 15.18 18.27 0.94
C ALA A 6 14.04 17.42 1.51
N LEU A 7 13.15 16.94 0.62
CA LEU A 7 12.11 15.97 0.97
C LEU A 7 12.76 14.70 1.56
N PRO A 8 12.19 14.11 2.63
CA PRO A 8 12.72 12.91 3.24
C PRO A 8 12.69 11.75 2.22
N ARG A 9 13.86 11.23 1.92
CA ARG A 9 14.01 10.04 1.07
C ARG A 9 13.51 8.83 1.85
N THR A 10 12.31 8.37 1.56
CA THR A 10 11.82 7.09 2.06
C THR A 10 12.62 5.97 1.43
N SER A 11 13.47 5.31 2.22
CA SER A 11 14.12 4.08 1.79
C SER A 11 13.11 2.93 1.84
N PHE A 12 13.20 1.98 0.91
CA PHE A 12 12.31 0.80 0.87
C PHE A 12 12.40 -0.05 2.16
N ASN A 13 13.53 -0.02 2.86
CA ASN A 13 13.72 -0.67 4.16
C ASN A 13 12.95 0.01 5.31
N SER A 14 12.31 1.15 5.07
CA SER A 14 11.53 1.86 6.08
C SER A 14 10.05 1.50 6.09
N SER A 15 9.57 0.63 5.18
CA SER A 15 8.20 0.14 5.22
C SER A 15 7.92 -0.54 6.58
N SER A 16 6.86 -0.13 7.25
CA SER A 16 6.44 -0.71 8.52
C SER A 16 6.20 -2.21 8.40
N LEU A 17 5.67 -2.67 7.27
CA LEU A 17 5.45 -4.08 6.96
C LEU A 17 6.78 -4.86 6.91
N VAL A 18 7.79 -4.36 6.19
CA VAL A 18 9.10 -5.00 6.11
C VAL A 18 9.74 -5.07 7.48
N ARG A 19 9.72 -3.99 8.27
CA ARG A 19 10.27 -3.98 9.62
C ARG A 19 9.55 -4.95 10.55
N THR A 20 8.22 -5.02 10.49
CA THR A 20 7.43 -5.92 11.32
C THR A 20 7.71 -7.39 10.98
N LEU A 21 7.84 -7.71 9.68
CA LEU A 21 8.18 -9.05 9.24
C LEU A 21 9.65 -9.43 9.50
N SER A 22 10.58 -8.49 9.35
CA SER A 22 12.03 -8.73 9.57
C SER A 22 12.39 -8.77 11.05
N GLY A 23 11.76 -7.95 11.90
CA GLY A 23 12.01 -7.93 13.34
C GLY A 23 11.60 -9.21 14.06
N ARG A 24 10.85 -10.09 13.38
CA ARG A 24 10.37 -11.38 13.89
C ARG A 24 11.02 -12.58 13.22
N ALA A 25 11.60 -12.38 12.04
CA ALA A 25 12.47 -13.36 11.41
C ALA A 25 13.91 -13.08 11.85
N THR A 26 14.49 -13.95 12.68
CA THR A 26 15.93 -13.95 12.97
C THR A 26 16.72 -14.42 11.73
N THR A 27 16.56 -13.74 10.63
CA THR A 27 17.39 -13.93 9.45
C THR A 27 17.98 -12.56 9.11
N ASP A 28 19.29 -12.48 9.29
CA ASP A 28 20.14 -11.46 8.69
C ASP A 28 19.71 -11.23 7.23
N VAL A 29 18.85 -10.24 7.02
CA VAL A 29 18.84 -9.55 5.75
C VAL A 29 20.08 -8.66 5.85
N ALA A 30 21.21 -9.26 5.51
CA ALA A 30 22.45 -8.51 5.31
C ALA A 30 22.07 -7.29 4.47
N ASP A 31 22.34 -6.13 5.02
CA ASP A 31 22.35 -4.84 4.34
C ASP A 31 23.51 -4.90 3.31
N ALA A 32 23.29 -5.73 2.29
CA ALA A 32 24.16 -5.79 1.11
C ALA A 32 23.96 -4.44 0.42
N GLY A 33 24.91 -3.56 0.61
CA GLY A 33 25.03 -2.20 0.15
C GLY A 33 24.06 -1.86 -0.98
N ALA A 34 22.90 -1.30 -0.62
CA ALA A 34 21.91 -0.87 -1.59
C ALA A 34 22.53 0.25 -2.40
N ALA A 35 23.20 -0.12 -3.51
CA ALA A 35 23.60 0.82 -4.54
C ALA A 35 22.42 1.79 -4.75
N LYS A 36 22.71 3.07 -4.90
CA LYS A 36 21.71 4.14 -5.08
C LYS A 36 21.04 3.96 -6.44
N LEU A 37 20.26 2.87 -6.57
CA LEU A 37 19.49 2.58 -7.77
C LEU A 37 18.45 3.68 -7.97
N THR A 38 18.32 4.15 -9.18
CA THR A 38 17.25 5.06 -9.59
C THR A 38 15.90 4.37 -9.47
N LEU A 39 14.81 5.14 -9.43
CA LEU A 39 13.46 4.58 -9.45
C LEU A 39 13.23 3.67 -10.67
N ALA A 40 13.76 4.05 -11.83
CA ALA A 40 13.67 3.27 -13.06
C ALA A 40 14.36 1.92 -12.93
N GLU A 41 15.57 1.87 -12.37
CA GLU A 41 16.31 0.61 -12.13
C GLU A 41 15.62 -0.30 -11.13
N ARG A 42 14.89 0.27 -10.15
CA ARG A 42 14.08 -0.51 -9.19
C ARG A 42 12.80 -1.07 -9.78
N LEU A 43 12.15 -0.31 -10.67
CA LEU A 43 10.91 -0.73 -11.33
C LEU A 43 11.16 -1.67 -12.51
N SER A 44 12.31 -1.57 -13.17
CA SER A 44 12.65 -2.33 -14.39
C SER A 44 12.40 -3.85 -14.27
N PRO A 45 12.76 -4.55 -13.16
CA PRO A 45 12.48 -5.97 -13.03
C PRO A 45 11.00 -6.32 -12.83
N TRP A 46 10.15 -5.31 -12.61
CA TRP A 46 8.75 -5.46 -12.22
C TRP A 46 7.79 -5.06 -13.33
N LEU A 47 8.26 -4.26 -14.29
CA LEU A 47 7.49 -3.77 -15.43
C LEU A 47 7.78 -4.60 -16.66
N ALA A 48 6.72 -5.07 -17.35
CA ALA A 48 6.85 -5.58 -18.69
C ALA A 48 7.22 -4.45 -19.65
N TRP A 49 7.79 -4.79 -20.80
CA TRP A 49 8.14 -3.79 -21.82
C TRP A 49 6.96 -2.89 -22.23
N THR A 50 5.78 -3.50 -22.36
CA THR A 50 4.52 -2.78 -22.65
C THR A 50 4.13 -1.78 -21.59
N ASP A 51 4.35 -2.12 -20.30
CA ASP A 51 4.06 -1.23 -19.18
C ASP A 51 5.03 -0.06 -19.13
N ALA A 52 6.31 -0.31 -19.44
CA ALA A 52 7.32 0.74 -19.54
C ALA A 52 6.98 1.76 -20.63
N ILE A 53 6.49 1.31 -21.78
CA ILE A 53 6.00 2.21 -22.85
C ILE A 53 4.81 3.03 -22.37
N ALA A 54 3.84 2.42 -21.68
CA ALA A 54 2.68 3.13 -21.16
C ALA A 54 3.07 4.18 -20.10
N VAL A 55 4.03 3.88 -19.23
CA VAL A 55 4.58 4.84 -18.27
C VAL A 55 5.28 5.99 -18.99
N ALA A 56 6.11 5.70 -20.00
CA ALA A 56 6.82 6.70 -20.77
C ALA A 56 5.82 7.65 -21.48
N ALA A 57 4.78 7.11 -22.11
CA ALA A 57 3.76 7.89 -22.79
C ALA A 57 3.04 8.87 -21.85
N VAL A 58 2.75 8.45 -20.60
CA VAL A 58 2.15 9.36 -19.60
C VAL A 58 3.12 10.44 -19.16
N LEU A 59 4.41 10.14 -19.06
CA LEU A 59 5.43 11.11 -18.68
C LEU A 59 5.69 12.15 -19.78
N GLU A 60 5.63 11.73 -21.06
CA GLU A 60 5.86 12.62 -22.21
C GLU A 60 4.62 13.44 -22.55
N ASP A 61 3.45 12.80 -22.61
CA ASP A 61 2.21 13.46 -23.02
C ASP A 61 1.05 13.10 -22.08
N GLY A 62 1.00 13.75 -20.94
CA GLY A 62 0.00 13.51 -19.88
C GLY A 62 -1.46 13.70 -20.29
N SER A 63 -1.75 13.88 -21.59
CA SER A 63 -3.09 14.05 -22.16
C SER A 63 -3.61 12.81 -22.87
N ALA A 64 -2.73 11.91 -23.34
CA ALA A 64 -3.09 10.92 -24.35
C ALA A 64 -3.87 9.68 -23.83
N LEU A 65 -3.93 9.44 -22.53
CA LEU A 65 -4.46 8.18 -21.98
C LEU A 65 -5.80 8.30 -21.24
N MET A 66 -6.39 9.51 -21.16
CA MET A 66 -7.72 9.66 -20.59
C MET A 66 -8.75 9.81 -21.72
N PRO A 67 -9.79 8.96 -21.80
CA PRO A 67 -10.87 9.16 -22.76
C PRO A 67 -11.54 10.52 -22.48
N SER A 68 -11.52 11.38 -23.50
CA SER A 68 -12.01 12.76 -23.44
C SER A 68 -13.52 12.94 -23.30
N ASN A 69 -14.25 11.92 -22.89
CA ASN A 69 -15.72 11.89 -22.89
C ASN A 69 -16.37 12.14 -21.52
N THR A 70 -15.67 12.77 -20.60
CA THR A 70 -16.35 13.20 -19.36
C THR A 70 -16.57 14.70 -19.46
N GLU A 71 -17.84 15.13 -19.54
CA GLU A 71 -18.23 16.53 -19.32
C GLU A 71 -17.48 17.09 -18.11
N PRO A 72 -17.14 18.39 -18.08
CA PRO A 72 -16.41 19.01 -16.98
C PRO A 72 -17.26 18.95 -15.72
N ARG A 73 -17.22 17.79 -15.06
CA ARG A 73 -17.83 17.60 -13.75
C ARG A 73 -17.06 18.49 -12.79
N ARG A 74 -17.78 19.41 -12.15
CA ARG A 74 -17.21 20.28 -11.12
C ARG A 74 -16.36 19.44 -10.17
N PRO A 75 -15.05 19.69 -10.04
CA PRO A 75 -14.18 18.84 -9.24
C PRO A 75 -14.72 18.75 -7.81
N ALA A 76 -14.78 17.53 -7.27
CA ALA A 76 -15.14 17.37 -5.87
C ALA A 76 -14.12 18.12 -5.02
N PRO A 77 -14.54 18.81 -3.94
CA PRO A 77 -13.60 19.58 -3.12
C PRO A 77 -12.49 18.66 -2.62
N ALA A 78 -11.23 19.08 -2.69
CA ALA A 78 -10.08 18.35 -2.20
C ALA A 78 -10.28 17.86 -0.76
N LYS A 79 -10.91 18.69 0.07
CA LYS A 79 -11.27 18.39 1.45
C LYS A 79 -12.09 17.10 1.58
N VAL A 80 -13.10 16.89 0.73
CA VAL A 80 -13.96 15.69 0.74
C VAL A 80 -13.15 14.44 0.43
N ALA A 81 -12.20 14.51 -0.51
CA ALA A 81 -11.34 13.38 -0.82
C ALA A 81 -10.40 13.03 0.35
N ILE A 82 -9.83 14.03 1.00
CA ILE A 82 -8.98 13.85 2.19
C ILE A 82 -9.76 13.20 3.33
N GLU A 83 -10.96 13.69 3.62
CA GLU A 83 -11.83 13.15 4.67
C GLU A 83 -12.26 11.70 4.37
N GLU A 84 -12.54 11.39 3.10
CA GLU A 84 -12.90 10.04 2.66
C GLU A 84 -11.72 9.06 2.87
N VAL A 85 -10.49 9.46 2.54
CA VAL A 85 -9.29 8.64 2.77
C VAL A 85 -9.11 8.36 4.26
N ALA A 86 -9.19 9.38 5.10
CA ALA A 86 -9.08 9.24 6.55
C ALA A 86 -10.18 8.31 7.12
N ARG A 87 -11.41 8.44 6.63
CA ARG A 87 -12.54 7.60 7.03
C ARG A 87 -12.32 6.13 6.66
N VAL A 88 -11.96 5.84 5.41
CA VAL A 88 -11.74 4.46 4.95
C VAL A 88 -10.58 3.80 5.71
N ARG A 89 -9.47 4.54 5.92
CA ARG A 89 -8.35 4.09 6.74
C ARG A 89 -8.79 3.71 8.16
N ALA A 90 -9.52 4.61 8.82
CA ALA A 90 -10.01 4.39 10.19
C ALA A 90 -10.99 3.21 10.29
N GLU A 91 -11.85 3.01 9.29
CA GLU A 91 -12.79 1.89 9.25
C GLU A 91 -12.07 0.56 9.08
N LEU A 92 -11.11 0.46 8.16
CA LEU A 92 -10.31 -0.75 7.96
C LEU A 92 -9.45 -1.07 9.19
N ALA A 93 -8.79 -0.07 9.77
CA ALA A 93 -7.99 -0.25 10.97
C ALA A 93 -8.84 -0.71 12.16
N ARG A 94 -10.02 -0.13 12.36
CA ARG A 94 -10.96 -0.57 13.41
C ARG A 94 -11.47 -1.99 13.18
N ALA A 95 -11.78 -2.37 11.94
CA ALA A 95 -12.20 -3.73 11.61
C ALA A 95 -11.11 -4.77 11.96
N ILE A 96 -9.84 -4.45 11.70
CA ILE A 96 -8.71 -5.29 12.09
C ILE A 96 -8.56 -5.36 13.61
N ALA A 97 -8.60 -4.20 14.28
CA ALA A 97 -8.39 -4.11 15.73
C ALA A 97 -9.52 -4.78 16.54
N ALA A 98 -10.75 -4.74 16.03
CA ALA A 98 -11.93 -5.32 16.69
C ALA A 98 -12.19 -6.79 16.32
N ASP A 99 -11.30 -7.42 15.55
CA ASP A 99 -11.52 -8.79 15.11
C ASP A 99 -11.41 -9.78 16.27
N PRO A 100 -12.49 -10.52 16.58
CA PRO A 100 -12.51 -11.43 17.74
C PRO A 100 -11.54 -12.61 17.60
N VAL A 101 -11.19 -13.02 16.38
CA VAL A 101 -10.24 -14.12 16.16
C VAL A 101 -8.83 -13.72 16.61
N PHE A 102 -8.46 -12.46 16.39
CA PHE A 102 -7.17 -11.94 16.83
C PHE A 102 -7.18 -11.50 18.30
N ALA A 103 -8.34 -11.15 18.85
CA ALA A 103 -8.49 -10.76 20.24
C ALA A 103 -8.58 -11.96 21.21
N ALA A 104 -8.93 -13.14 20.71
CA ALA A 104 -9.04 -14.35 21.53
C ALA A 104 -7.64 -14.77 22.00
N GLU A 105 -7.38 -14.65 23.31
CA GLU A 105 -6.28 -15.33 23.96
C GLU A 105 -6.61 -16.85 23.88
N GLN A 106 -6.01 -17.53 22.91
CA GLN A 106 -6.17 -18.99 22.83
C GLN A 106 -5.34 -19.63 23.94
N ALA A 107 -5.96 -19.79 25.08
CA ALA A 107 -5.43 -20.58 26.17
C ALA A 107 -5.37 -22.05 25.73
N GLY A 108 -4.19 -22.51 25.30
CA GLY A 108 -3.94 -23.92 25.08
C GLY A 108 -3.14 -24.23 23.82
N SER A 109 -2.17 -25.08 23.98
CA SER A 109 -1.16 -25.54 23.03
C SER A 109 -1.66 -26.28 21.77
N THR A 110 -2.95 -26.28 21.50
CA THR A 110 -3.58 -26.98 20.37
C THR A 110 -4.14 -26.05 19.29
N ALA A 111 -3.88 -24.77 19.40
CA ALA A 111 -4.41 -23.79 18.44
C ALA A 111 -3.85 -24.06 17.03
N SER A 112 -4.77 -24.27 16.08
CA SER A 112 -4.46 -24.32 14.66
C SER A 112 -4.27 -22.91 14.12
N PHE A 113 -3.35 -22.69 13.20
CA PHE A 113 -3.19 -21.41 12.48
C PHE A 113 -4.35 -21.13 11.50
N ALA A 114 -5.14 -22.14 11.13
CA ALA A 114 -6.17 -22.04 10.11
C ALA A 114 -7.20 -20.89 10.33
N PRO A 115 -7.74 -20.64 11.54
CA PRO A 115 -8.64 -19.51 11.79
C PRO A 115 -7.96 -18.16 11.53
N TYR A 116 -6.73 -17.97 11.98
CA TYR A 116 -5.95 -16.75 11.75
C TYR A 116 -5.70 -16.52 10.27
N ARG A 117 -5.30 -17.56 9.53
CA ARG A 117 -5.11 -17.49 8.08
C ARG A 117 -6.38 -17.09 7.35
N HIS A 118 -7.51 -17.71 7.69
CA HIS A 118 -8.80 -17.39 7.05
C HIS A 118 -9.16 -15.92 7.26
N GLN A 119 -9.04 -15.44 8.49
CA GLN A 119 -9.40 -14.07 8.83
C GLN A 119 -8.42 -13.05 8.23
N TYR A 120 -7.12 -13.37 8.23
CA TYR A 120 -6.10 -12.56 7.57
C TYR A 120 -6.44 -12.33 6.08
N VAL A 121 -6.74 -13.41 5.34
CA VAL A 121 -7.12 -13.33 3.92
C VAL A 121 -8.42 -12.56 3.73
N THR A 122 -9.37 -12.67 4.66
CA THR A 122 -10.62 -11.89 4.63
C THR A 122 -10.34 -10.38 4.73
N HIS A 123 -9.47 -9.97 5.66
CA HIS A 123 -9.04 -8.57 5.75
C HIS A 123 -8.26 -8.10 4.51
N GLN A 124 -7.37 -8.94 3.95
CA GLN A 124 -6.68 -8.60 2.70
C GLN A 124 -7.65 -8.31 1.56
N ARG A 125 -8.68 -9.12 1.37
CA ARG A 125 -9.72 -8.92 0.35
C ARG A 125 -10.52 -7.64 0.59
N ALA A 126 -10.87 -7.37 1.84
CA ALA A 126 -11.58 -6.14 2.21
C ALA A 126 -10.73 -4.89 1.92
N MET A 127 -9.42 -4.92 2.27
CA MET A 127 -8.48 -3.86 1.95
C MET A 127 -8.35 -3.65 0.43
N GLU A 128 -8.14 -4.71 -0.33
CA GLU A 128 -8.00 -4.65 -1.79
C GLU A 128 -9.23 -3.98 -2.44
N ALA A 129 -10.43 -4.45 -2.10
CA ALA A 129 -11.67 -3.92 -2.67
C ALA A 129 -11.90 -2.45 -2.30
N ARG A 130 -11.73 -2.09 -1.02
CA ARG A 130 -12.04 -0.73 -0.55
C ARG A 130 -11.00 0.28 -0.95
N ILE A 131 -9.70 -0.07 -0.90
CA ILE A 131 -8.62 0.81 -1.31
C ILE A 131 -8.62 1.00 -2.82
N GLY A 132 -8.91 -0.03 -3.62
CA GLY A 132 -9.05 0.10 -5.07
C GLY A 132 -10.13 1.10 -5.47
N LEU A 133 -11.32 1.03 -4.84
CA LEU A 133 -12.39 2.01 -5.07
C LEU A 133 -12.00 3.42 -4.62
N LEU A 134 -11.34 3.54 -3.47
CA LEU A 134 -10.86 4.82 -2.95
C LEU A 134 -9.82 5.45 -3.88
N ARG A 135 -8.86 4.65 -4.36
CA ARG A 135 -7.82 5.08 -5.28
C ARG A 135 -8.40 5.61 -6.59
N ALA A 136 -9.40 4.90 -7.15
CA ALA A 136 -10.12 5.36 -8.34
C ALA A 136 -10.85 6.70 -8.12
N LYS A 137 -11.50 6.89 -6.96
CA LYS A 137 -12.15 8.16 -6.59
C LYS A 137 -11.14 9.31 -6.47
N VAL A 138 -10.00 9.08 -5.81
CA VAL A 138 -8.95 10.09 -5.66
C VAL A 138 -8.38 10.49 -7.03
N ARG A 139 -8.11 9.52 -7.93
CA ARG A 139 -7.71 9.81 -9.32
C ARG A 139 -8.74 10.69 -10.04
N ALA A 140 -10.02 10.41 -9.90
CA ALA A 140 -11.08 11.20 -10.52
C ALA A 140 -11.08 12.65 -10.00
N VAL A 141 -10.81 12.86 -8.70
CA VAL A 141 -10.67 14.20 -8.13
C VAL A 141 -9.45 14.90 -8.72
N LEU A 142 -8.27 14.26 -8.71
CA LEU A 142 -7.04 14.83 -9.27
C LEU A 142 -7.20 15.23 -10.73
N SER A 143 -7.90 14.41 -11.54
CA SER A 143 -8.12 14.65 -12.96
C SER A 143 -8.95 15.91 -13.25
N GLY A 144 -9.75 16.36 -12.28
CA GLY A 144 -10.53 17.59 -12.36
C GLY A 144 -9.75 18.87 -12.00
N HIS A 145 -8.52 18.74 -11.50
CA HIS A 145 -7.68 19.86 -11.08
C HIS A 145 -6.67 20.26 -12.18
N SER A 146 -5.44 20.59 -11.80
CA SER A 146 -4.40 21.03 -12.71
C SER A 146 -3.91 19.95 -13.67
N GLN A 147 -3.19 20.36 -14.71
CA GLN A 147 -2.54 19.44 -15.63
C GLN A 147 -1.53 18.53 -14.93
N LYS A 148 -0.82 19.05 -13.91
CA LYS A 148 0.15 18.28 -13.12
C LYS A 148 -0.54 17.16 -12.34
N LEU A 149 -1.66 17.44 -11.68
CA LEU A 149 -2.43 16.43 -10.93
C LEU A 149 -3.11 15.43 -11.86
N ARG A 150 -3.55 15.86 -13.04
CA ARG A 150 -4.09 14.97 -14.08
C ARG A 150 -3.03 13.97 -14.57
N ARG A 151 -1.79 14.44 -14.80
CA ARG A 151 -0.66 13.56 -15.13
C ARG A 151 -0.36 12.56 -14.01
N LEU A 152 -0.39 13.03 -12.76
CA LEU A 152 -0.18 12.15 -11.62
C LEU A 152 -1.26 11.06 -11.53
N ALA A 153 -2.53 11.40 -11.74
CA ALA A 153 -3.63 10.45 -11.77
C ALA A 153 -3.49 9.42 -12.90
N ALA A 154 -3.06 9.86 -14.09
CA ALA A 154 -2.81 8.97 -15.22
C ALA A 154 -1.62 8.02 -14.94
N LEU A 155 -0.53 8.54 -14.38
CA LEU A 155 0.64 7.76 -13.99
C LEU A 155 0.26 6.69 -12.94
N ASP A 156 -0.50 7.07 -11.92
CA ASP A 156 -0.97 6.14 -10.90
C ASP A 156 -1.84 5.03 -11.50
N ALA A 157 -2.71 5.35 -12.47
CA ALA A 157 -3.54 4.34 -13.12
C ALA A 157 -2.72 3.30 -13.89
N VAL A 158 -1.69 3.75 -14.63
CA VAL A 158 -0.79 2.85 -15.37
C VAL A 158 0.04 2.00 -14.42
N LEU A 159 0.58 2.59 -13.35
CA LEU A 159 1.34 1.84 -12.34
C LEU A 159 0.48 0.83 -11.59
N GLU A 160 -0.77 1.17 -11.26
CA GLU A 160 -1.70 0.20 -10.65
C GLU A 160 -1.94 -0.97 -11.57
N GLN A 161 -2.22 -0.72 -12.86
CA GLN A 161 -2.43 -1.78 -13.83
C GLN A 161 -1.21 -2.69 -13.98
N ALA A 162 -0.02 -2.11 -14.05
CA ALA A 162 1.23 -2.85 -14.22
C ALA A 162 1.63 -3.66 -12.98
N LEU A 163 1.41 -3.12 -11.79
CA LEU A 163 1.98 -3.66 -10.55
C LEU A 163 1.00 -4.45 -9.69
N SER A 164 -0.33 -4.30 -9.90
CA SER A 164 -1.34 -4.91 -9.01
C SER A 164 -1.27 -6.44 -8.92
N ALA A 165 -0.98 -7.11 -10.03
CA ALA A 165 -0.82 -8.57 -10.03
C ALA A 165 0.39 -9.00 -9.20
N ARG A 166 1.51 -8.27 -9.30
CA ARG A 166 2.73 -8.53 -8.54
C ARG A 166 2.55 -8.23 -7.07
N GLU A 167 1.90 -7.13 -6.73
CA GLU A 167 1.56 -6.78 -5.35
C GLU A 167 0.72 -7.89 -4.71
N ARG A 168 -0.36 -8.32 -5.36
CA ARG A 168 -1.20 -9.43 -4.88
C ARG A 168 -0.40 -10.71 -4.68
N GLN A 169 0.48 -11.06 -5.61
CA GLN A 169 1.34 -12.25 -5.51
C GLN A 169 2.25 -12.16 -4.29
N LEU A 170 2.88 -11.03 -4.04
CA LEU A 170 3.76 -10.83 -2.89
C LEU A 170 3.00 -10.88 -1.57
N LEU A 171 1.91 -10.14 -1.47
CA LEU A 171 1.11 -10.06 -0.24
C LEU A 171 0.39 -11.38 0.08
N SER A 172 0.04 -12.19 -0.92
CA SER A 172 -0.52 -13.52 -0.70
C SER A 172 0.45 -14.50 -0.02
N THR A 173 1.75 -14.22 -0.02
CA THR A 173 2.76 -15.02 0.69
C THR A 173 2.84 -14.72 2.19
N VAL A 174 2.30 -13.58 2.64
CA VAL A 174 2.39 -13.13 4.03
C VAL A 174 1.73 -14.12 4.99
N PRO A 175 0.48 -14.60 4.77
CA PRO A 175 -0.13 -15.60 5.65
C PRO A 175 0.69 -16.88 5.80
N GLN A 176 1.32 -17.35 4.72
CA GLN A 176 2.17 -18.55 4.75
C GLN A 176 3.45 -18.33 5.59
N ARG A 177 4.04 -17.12 5.51
CA ARG A 177 5.20 -16.77 6.33
C ARG A 177 4.83 -16.70 7.81
N LEU A 178 3.67 -16.14 8.12
CA LEU A 178 3.13 -16.06 9.47
C LEU A 178 2.85 -17.46 10.03
N GLU A 179 2.31 -18.38 9.21
CA GLU A 179 2.06 -19.77 9.57
C GLU A 179 3.36 -20.49 9.95
N LYS A 180 4.40 -20.38 9.12
CA LYS A 180 5.72 -20.94 9.42
C LYS A 180 6.32 -20.37 10.71
N HIS A 181 6.13 -19.08 10.92
CA HIS A 181 6.60 -18.44 12.15
C HIS A 181 5.80 -18.91 13.37
N PHE A 182 4.49 -19.05 13.24
CA PHE A 182 3.63 -19.60 14.27
C PHE A 182 4.06 -21.03 14.69
N GLU A 183 4.32 -21.90 13.69
CA GLU A 183 4.81 -23.27 13.94
C GLU A 183 6.18 -23.26 14.63
N SER A 184 7.09 -22.39 14.18
CA SER A 184 8.44 -22.29 14.77
C SER A 184 8.40 -21.75 16.20
N SER A 185 7.56 -20.76 16.48
CA SER A 185 7.39 -20.15 17.80
C SER A 185 6.77 -21.14 18.79
N ARG A 186 5.82 -21.95 18.34
CA ARG A 186 5.24 -23.03 19.15
C ARG A 186 6.28 -24.03 19.59
N ASN A 187 7.22 -24.38 18.72
CA ASN A 187 8.32 -25.29 19.05
C ASN A 187 9.34 -24.66 20.02
N ALA A 188 9.46 -23.33 20.01
CA ALA A 188 10.37 -22.57 20.88
C ALA A 188 9.72 -22.07 22.18
N GLN A 189 8.47 -22.46 22.47
CA GLN A 189 7.67 -21.98 23.63
C GLN A 189 7.48 -20.44 23.63
N GLN A 190 7.64 -19.80 22.50
CA GLN A 190 7.29 -18.39 22.31
C GLN A 190 5.89 -18.33 21.67
N GLU A 191 4.93 -17.74 22.35
CA GLU A 191 3.57 -17.62 21.81
C GLU A 191 3.52 -16.48 20.80
N LEU A 192 3.21 -16.84 19.54
CA LEU A 192 2.76 -15.87 18.55
C LEU A 192 1.27 -15.66 18.81
N ASP A 193 0.87 -14.45 19.18
CA ASP A 193 -0.51 -14.15 19.53
C ASP A 193 -1.28 -13.46 18.38
N GLY A 194 -2.58 -13.28 18.55
CA GLY A 194 -3.43 -12.60 17.59
C GLY A 194 -3.03 -11.13 17.37
N ARG A 195 -2.41 -10.48 18.35
CA ARG A 195 -1.91 -9.10 18.24
C ARG A 195 -0.81 -8.99 17.21
N ASP A 196 -0.02 -10.02 17.05
CA ASP A 196 1.03 -10.08 16.04
C ASP A 196 0.42 -10.05 14.64
N MET A 197 -0.67 -10.78 14.44
CA MET A 197 -1.42 -10.77 13.18
C MET A 197 -2.04 -9.39 12.90
N GLN A 198 -2.60 -8.75 13.93
CA GLN A 198 -3.12 -7.38 13.82
C GLN A 198 -2.03 -6.38 13.44
N CYS A 199 -0.86 -6.44 14.09
CA CYS A 199 0.27 -5.56 13.76
C CYS A 199 0.71 -5.70 12.32
N VAL A 200 0.82 -6.93 11.80
CA VAL A 200 1.20 -7.17 10.40
C VAL A 200 0.12 -6.69 9.44
N LEU A 201 -1.16 -6.94 9.74
CA LEU A 201 -2.28 -6.44 8.92
C LEU A 201 -2.35 -4.91 8.88
N LEU A 202 -2.14 -4.25 10.01
CA LEU A 202 -2.10 -2.79 10.06
C LEU A 202 -0.91 -2.23 9.25
N ALA A 203 0.25 -2.88 9.32
CA ALA A 203 1.41 -2.51 8.52
C ALA A 203 1.17 -2.75 7.01
N GLU A 204 0.43 -3.79 6.64
CA GLU A 204 -0.01 -4.04 5.27
C GLU A 204 -1.00 -2.97 4.79
N LEU A 205 -1.98 -2.59 5.63
CA LEU A 205 -2.92 -1.51 5.35
C LEU A 205 -2.20 -0.19 5.02
N GLU A 206 -1.23 0.21 5.84
CA GLU A 206 -0.43 1.40 5.60
C GLU A 206 0.33 1.31 4.26
N THR A 207 0.92 0.15 3.97
CA THR A 207 1.63 -0.06 2.70
C THR A 207 0.71 0.07 1.49
N ARG A 208 -0.50 -0.47 1.56
CA ARG A 208 -1.50 -0.39 0.47
C ARG A 208 -2.06 1.02 0.29
N LEU A 209 -2.08 1.84 1.33
CA LEU A 209 -2.56 3.22 1.28
C LEU A 209 -1.53 4.21 0.74
N GLN A 210 -0.24 3.88 0.73
CA GLN A 210 0.83 4.79 0.29
C GLN A 210 0.57 5.49 -1.06
N PRO A 211 0.10 4.81 -2.14
CA PRO A 211 -0.18 5.50 -3.40
C PRO A 211 -1.31 6.52 -3.27
N VAL A 212 -2.34 6.21 -2.48
CA VAL A 212 -3.46 7.11 -2.22
C VAL A 212 -3.00 8.33 -1.43
N GLU A 213 -2.20 8.12 -0.38
CA GLU A 213 -1.62 9.19 0.44
C GLU A 213 -0.74 10.12 -0.40
N GLY A 214 0.12 9.57 -1.26
CA GLY A 214 0.93 10.38 -2.18
C GLY A 214 0.11 11.27 -3.12
N MET A 215 -1.02 10.77 -3.62
CA MET A 215 -1.96 11.55 -4.42
C MET A 215 -2.65 12.66 -3.61
N ILE A 216 -3.06 12.37 -2.37
CA ILE A 216 -3.67 13.35 -1.46
C ILE A 216 -2.68 14.44 -1.06
N ASP A 217 -1.43 14.07 -0.78
CA ASP A 217 -0.36 15.03 -0.47
C ASP A 217 -0.10 15.98 -1.64
N ALA A 218 -0.06 15.46 -2.87
CA ALA A 218 0.07 16.27 -4.07
C ALA A 218 -1.11 17.24 -4.24
N LEU A 219 -2.33 16.79 -3.98
CA LEU A 219 -3.55 17.60 -4.01
C LEU A 219 -3.51 18.71 -2.94
N GLY A 220 -3.09 18.38 -1.71
CA GLY A 220 -2.97 19.33 -0.60
C GLY A 220 -1.89 20.38 -0.84
N ASN A 221 -0.79 20.02 -1.49
CA ASN A 221 0.31 20.94 -1.80
C ASN A 221 -0.08 21.96 -2.90
N GLU A 222 -0.95 21.59 -3.81
CA GLU A 222 -1.42 22.51 -4.87
C GLU A 222 -2.53 23.44 -4.37
N ALA A 223 -3.25 23.06 -3.31
CA ALA A 223 -4.29 23.88 -2.69
C ALA A 223 -3.73 24.95 -1.72
N LYS A 224 -2.42 24.93 -1.45
CA LYS A 224 -1.75 25.97 -0.65
C LYS A 224 -1.35 27.11 -1.60
N PRO A 225 -1.81 28.36 -1.34
CA PRO A 225 -1.47 29.54 -2.14
C PRO A 225 0.02 29.87 -2.09
#